data_099c547029742e30d15091bf6e879c52
#
_entry.id   099c547029742e30d15091bf6e879c52
#
_cell.length_a   1.000
_cell.length_b   1.000
_cell.length_c   1.000
_cell.angle_alpha   90.00
_cell.angle_beta   90.00
_cell.angle_gamma   90.00
#
_symmetry.space_group_name_H-M   'P 1'
#
loop_
_entity.id
_entity.type
_entity.pdbx_description
1 polymer ?
#
loop_
_entity_poly.entity_id
_entity_poly.type
_entity_poly.pdbx_seq_one_letter_code
_entity_poly.pdbx_strand_id
1 'polypeptide(L)'
;MGILPLIWLLGGPWRDHGTDSLAVLKAARRAQQAFEATRRANLPELPGSATGMCDERIGRLCYWYEGGLDTTPEEPPRIRDARVKLLATLASAAEALPGDEWIVGQRIRYLVEHQAYDAALHVMASCRATLWWCEALGGLARHAAGDFAGADSTFAAALRDMPEDERCRWTDISLLLEGALAKRYKRLDCAGRETFAARWWWLTRPLYSLGGNDRRTEHYARRTFARIEEDTRTTFGLYWADDLRDLVVRYGWATYWTREPPTSDLVRSEPRISGHEPSPSFRFAPSEGAFDNPGGAKPDDWALDSRHARDRYAPEYARAFVPLDHQAAVFRRDDSCVVVAAYDLSHDTLFTDDSVAGALALAADEQTVAIARDSGLIYGTRALTVTAPCQPFVLSLEARAPREHHVARARYGVATAAASPEQVEISDLLLFDPPDSVRDDLSAVIPRAYGTTRLATPRRLGVFWELYGARQGSDSTPATMALTVTREGGGGWLRRAAQSLGLVGPHRNVRLEWQELPPPGPIAPRSLVVDLSDLAPGRYLIEVGVAPAVGDRVTARREITITR
;
A
#
# COMPACT_ATOMS: atom_id res chain seq x y z
N MET A 1 0.33 -93.89 -11.29
CA MET A 1 -0.29 -93.01 -12.26
C MET A 1 -0.70 -91.72 -11.49
N GLY A 2 0.12 -90.74 -11.49
CA GLY A 2 -0.14 -89.44 -10.83
C GLY A 2 0.16 -88.32 -11.83
N ILE A 3 -0.86 -87.55 -12.16
CA ILE A 3 -0.81 -86.44 -13.11
C ILE A 3 -0.51 -85.20 -12.31
N LEU A 4 0.66 -84.54 -12.56
CA LEU A 4 1.00 -83.21 -12.08
C LEU A 4 0.34 -82.15 -13.01
N PRO A 5 -0.30 -81.07 -12.46
CA PRO A 5 -0.72 -79.94 -13.28
C PRO A 5 0.45 -78.95 -13.52
N LEU A 6 0.68 -78.57 -14.75
CA LEU A 6 1.56 -77.53 -15.22
C LEU A 6 0.94 -76.16 -14.83
N ILE A 7 1.59 -75.43 -13.90
CA ILE A 7 1.24 -74.04 -13.60
C ILE A 7 1.92 -73.14 -14.61
N TRP A 8 1.15 -72.54 -15.52
CA TRP A 8 1.61 -71.45 -16.40
C TRP A 8 1.70 -70.16 -15.55
N LEU A 9 2.93 -69.72 -15.29
CA LEU A 9 3.22 -68.38 -14.80
C LEU A 9 3.09 -67.41 -15.99
N LEU A 10 1.95 -66.73 -16.07
CA LEU A 10 1.79 -65.55 -16.90
C LEU A 10 2.57 -64.38 -16.26
N GLY A 11 3.83 -64.25 -16.63
CA GLY A 11 4.66 -63.06 -16.38
C GLY A 11 4.14 -61.91 -17.25
N GLY A 12 3.19 -61.10 -16.71
CA GLY A 12 2.86 -59.82 -17.32
C GLY A 12 4.10 -58.90 -17.28
N PRO A 13 4.33 -58.08 -18.31
CA PRO A 13 5.44 -57.14 -18.29
C PRO A 13 5.28 -56.17 -17.13
N TRP A 14 6.18 -56.22 -16.15
CA TRP A 14 6.34 -55.20 -15.15
C TRP A 14 6.72 -53.92 -15.91
N ARG A 15 5.75 -53.04 -16.16
CA ARG A 15 6.07 -51.70 -16.63
C ARG A 15 6.86 -51.02 -15.52
N ASP A 16 8.10 -50.69 -15.85
CA ASP A 16 9.03 -50.00 -14.98
C ASP A 16 8.57 -48.51 -14.89
N HIS A 17 7.57 -48.26 -14.00
CA HIS A 17 6.96 -46.93 -13.82
C HIS A 17 8.00 -45.85 -13.46
N GLY A 18 9.16 -46.24 -12.90
CA GLY A 18 10.21 -45.30 -12.53
C GLY A 18 10.99 -44.76 -13.75
N THR A 19 11.28 -45.60 -14.75
CA THR A 19 11.98 -45.18 -15.98
C THR A 19 11.11 -44.31 -16.87
N ASP A 20 9.81 -44.58 -16.95
CA ASP A 20 8.84 -43.75 -17.69
C ASP A 20 8.68 -42.35 -17.04
N SER A 21 8.62 -42.28 -15.73
CA SER A 21 8.49 -40.99 -14.99
C SER A 21 9.69 -40.06 -15.20
N LEU A 22 10.90 -40.60 -15.10
CA LEU A 22 12.13 -39.84 -15.36
C LEU A 22 12.21 -39.36 -16.81
N ALA A 23 11.75 -40.15 -17.78
CA ALA A 23 11.72 -39.76 -19.17
C ALA A 23 10.76 -38.60 -19.44
N VAL A 24 9.56 -38.61 -18.83
CA VAL A 24 8.58 -37.54 -18.93
C VAL A 24 9.12 -36.22 -18.32
N LEU A 25 9.65 -36.26 -17.10
CA LEU A 25 10.24 -35.10 -16.46
C LEU A 25 11.41 -34.52 -17.28
N LYS A 26 12.29 -35.39 -17.80
CA LYS A 26 13.42 -34.97 -18.65
C LYS A 26 12.94 -34.32 -19.95
N ALA A 27 11.87 -34.83 -20.55
CA ALA A 27 11.27 -34.25 -21.76
C ALA A 27 10.67 -32.87 -21.47
N ALA A 28 9.93 -32.70 -20.36
CA ALA A 28 9.39 -31.43 -19.92
C ALA A 28 10.48 -30.37 -19.64
N ARG A 29 11.56 -30.76 -18.95
CA ARG A 29 12.73 -29.89 -18.71
C ARG A 29 13.42 -29.46 -20.00
N ARG A 30 13.57 -30.38 -20.98
CA ARG A 30 14.13 -30.05 -22.32
C ARG A 30 13.21 -29.06 -23.07
N ALA A 31 11.89 -29.25 -22.99
CA ALA A 31 10.95 -28.35 -23.64
C ALA A 31 11.03 -26.92 -23.03
N GLN A 32 11.16 -26.80 -21.73
CA GLN A 32 11.36 -25.52 -21.03
C GLN A 32 12.67 -24.87 -21.47
N GLN A 33 13.78 -25.60 -21.51
CA GLN A 33 15.07 -25.07 -21.95
C GLN A 33 15.05 -24.63 -23.44
N ALA A 34 14.37 -25.39 -24.30
CA ALA A 34 14.21 -25.04 -25.71
C ALA A 34 13.36 -23.78 -25.89
N PHE A 35 12.30 -23.62 -25.09
CA PHE A 35 11.48 -22.41 -25.07
C PHE A 35 12.32 -21.20 -24.66
N GLU A 36 13.08 -21.26 -23.54
CA GLU A 36 13.91 -20.15 -23.09
C GLU A 36 15.03 -19.81 -24.10
N ALA A 37 15.57 -20.78 -24.77
CA ALA A 37 16.52 -20.54 -25.89
C ALA A 37 15.84 -19.80 -27.06
N THR A 38 14.61 -20.22 -27.42
CA THR A 38 13.81 -19.57 -28.46
C THR A 38 13.43 -18.14 -28.05
N ARG A 39 13.00 -17.94 -26.79
CA ARG A 39 12.70 -16.62 -26.23
C ARG A 39 13.90 -15.69 -26.40
N ARG A 40 15.06 -16.05 -25.85
CA ARG A 40 16.29 -15.24 -25.93
C ARG A 40 16.69 -14.87 -27.35
N ALA A 41 16.58 -15.82 -28.29
CA ALA A 41 16.94 -15.60 -29.68
C ALA A 41 16.02 -14.66 -30.45
N ASN A 42 14.78 -14.44 -29.96
CA ASN A 42 13.74 -13.67 -30.64
C ASN A 42 13.23 -12.47 -29.82
N LEU A 43 13.90 -12.09 -28.73
CA LEU A 43 13.53 -10.90 -27.95
C LEU A 43 13.60 -9.63 -28.79
N PRO A 44 12.70 -8.65 -28.54
CA PRO A 44 12.82 -7.32 -29.12
C PRO A 44 14.15 -6.69 -28.77
N GLU A 45 14.77 -6.00 -29.74
CA GLU A 45 15.98 -5.21 -29.50
C GLU A 45 15.59 -3.81 -29.05
N LEU A 46 16.09 -3.39 -27.89
CA LEU A 46 16.09 -1.99 -27.51
C LEU A 46 17.54 -1.49 -27.55
N PRO A 47 17.76 -0.28 -28.11
CA PRO A 47 19.07 0.36 -28.00
C PRO A 47 19.35 0.58 -26.52
N GLY A 48 20.40 -0.03 -26.01
CA GLY A 48 20.82 0.15 -24.63
C GLY A 48 21.14 1.60 -24.34
N SER A 49 20.82 2.06 -23.15
CA SER A 49 21.40 3.31 -22.65
C SER A 49 22.87 3.04 -22.39
N ALA A 50 23.71 3.44 -23.34
CA ALA A 50 25.15 3.12 -23.40
C ALA A 50 26.01 3.77 -22.29
N THR A 51 25.47 4.11 -21.16
CA THR A 51 26.16 4.87 -20.09
C THR A 51 26.73 4.00 -18.98
N GLY A 52 27.11 2.80 -19.23
CA GLY A 52 28.13 2.07 -18.47
C GLY A 52 27.96 1.82 -16.96
N MET A 53 27.15 2.56 -16.24
CA MET A 53 26.93 2.39 -14.80
C MET A 53 25.46 2.09 -14.52
N CYS A 54 25.19 0.96 -13.87
CA CYS A 54 23.86 0.62 -13.38
C CYS A 54 23.51 1.45 -12.14
N ASP A 55 22.20 1.71 -11.94
CA ASP A 55 21.72 2.40 -10.75
C ASP A 55 21.95 1.56 -9.50
N GLU A 56 21.81 0.24 -9.62
CA GLU A 56 22.14 -0.71 -8.56
C GLU A 56 22.74 -2.00 -9.12
N ARG A 57 23.76 -2.55 -8.44
CA ARG A 57 24.33 -3.84 -8.77
C ARG A 57 23.81 -4.93 -7.84
N ILE A 58 23.11 -5.92 -8.42
CA ILE A 58 22.59 -7.07 -7.70
C ILE A 58 23.37 -8.30 -8.17
N GLY A 59 24.47 -8.61 -7.50
CA GLY A 59 25.35 -9.71 -7.89
C GLY A 59 25.87 -9.59 -9.33
N ARG A 60 25.46 -10.53 -10.21
CA ARG A 60 25.79 -10.55 -11.63
C ARG A 60 24.96 -9.58 -12.46
N LEU A 61 23.84 -9.07 -11.93
CA LEU A 61 22.86 -8.26 -12.63
C LEU A 61 23.12 -6.78 -12.42
N CYS A 62 22.77 -5.99 -13.41
CA CYS A 62 22.73 -4.56 -13.37
C CYS A 62 21.26 -4.15 -13.42
N TYR A 63 20.81 -3.41 -12.42
CA TYR A 63 19.44 -2.94 -12.31
C TYR A 63 19.37 -1.44 -12.58
N TRP A 64 18.38 -1.01 -13.35
CA TRP A 64 18.07 0.38 -13.61
C TRP A 64 16.67 0.70 -13.13
N TYR A 65 16.53 1.81 -12.40
CA TYR A 65 15.23 2.32 -11.99
C TYR A 65 14.55 2.98 -13.19
N GLU A 66 13.79 2.21 -13.93
CA GLU A 66 13.10 2.70 -15.11
C GLU A 66 11.94 3.62 -14.73
N GLY A 67 11.84 4.75 -15.42
CA GLY A 67 10.71 5.68 -15.32
C GLY A 67 9.49 5.22 -16.12
N GLY A 68 9.30 3.92 -16.36
CA GLY A 68 8.30 3.37 -17.25
C GLY A 68 8.61 3.66 -18.72
N LEU A 69 8.58 2.66 -19.58
CA LEU A 69 8.56 2.91 -21.03
C LEU A 69 7.15 3.32 -21.40
N ASP A 70 6.99 4.39 -22.19
CA ASP A 70 5.69 4.84 -22.69
C ASP A 70 4.97 3.75 -23.51
N THR A 71 5.73 2.77 -24.04
CA THR A 71 5.21 1.64 -24.80
C THR A 71 5.97 0.36 -24.48
N THR A 72 5.26 -0.64 -23.96
CA THR A 72 5.79 -2.02 -23.86
C THR A 72 5.91 -2.62 -25.27
N PRO A 73 7.07 -3.16 -25.68
CA PRO A 73 7.21 -3.81 -26.97
C PRO A 73 6.25 -4.99 -27.13
N GLU A 74 5.65 -5.16 -28.29
CA GLU A 74 4.82 -6.33 -28.56
C GLU A 74 5.69 -7.60 -28.57
N GLU A 75 5.21 -8.65 -27.89
CA GLU A 75 5.93 -9.93 -27.87
C GLU A 75 5.95 -10.57 -29.27
N PRO A 76 7.11 -10.94 -29.80
CA PRO A 76 7.22 -11.56 -31.12
C PRO A 76 6.38 -12.84 -31.26
N PRO A 77 5.68 -13.07 -32.41
CA PRO A 77 4.84 -14.25 -32.61
C PRO A 77 5.56 -15.59 -32.37
N ARG A 78 6.85 -15.68 -32.72
CA ARG A 78 7.68 -16.89 -32.50
C ARG A 78 7.77 -17.27 -31.02
N ILE A 79 7.79 -16.29 -30.10
CA ILE A 79 7.82 -16.54 -28.65
C ILE A 79 6.44 -17.02 -28.20
N ARG A 80 5.36 -16.37 -28.65
CA ARG A 80 3.98 -16.78 -28.35
C ARG A 80 3.70 -18.22 -28.78
N ASP A 81 4.07 -18.57 -30.02
CA ASP A 81 3.87 -19.92 -30.57
C ASP A 81 4.70 -20.97 -29.81
N ALA A 82 5.93 -20.62 -29.43
CA ALA A 82 6.79 -21.52 -28.66
C ALA A 82 6.24 -21.73 -27.24
N ARG A 83 5.63 -20.69 -26.61
CA ARG A 83 4.97 -20.80 -25.30
C ARG A 83 3.75 -21.72 -25.37
N VAL A 84 2.92 -21.60 -26.40
CA VAL A 84 1.77 -22.51 -26.60
C VAL A 84 2.23 -23.96 -26.67
N LYS A 85 3.31 -24.25 -27.41
CA LYS A 85 3.88 -25.60 -27.50
C LYS A 85 4.44 -26.09 -26.16
N LEU A 86 5.11 -25.23 -25.42
CA LEU A 86 5.60 -25.53 -24.06
C LEU A 86 4.43 -25.86 -23.13
N LEU A 87 3.40 -25.01 -23.09
CA LEU A 87 2.22 -25.23 -22.23
C LEU A 87 1.50 -26.54 -22.55
N ALA A 88 1.38 -26.92 -23.84
CA ALA A 88 0.83 -28.21 -24.24
C ALA A 88 1.71 -29.39 -23.75
N THR A 89 3.05 -29.26 -23.87
CA THR A 89 3.98 -30.29 -23.36
C THR A 89 3.90 -30.41 -21.82
N LEU A 90 3.84 -29.29 -21.10
CA LEU A 90 3.70 -29.29 -19.63
C LEU A 90 2.33 -29.84 -19.20
N ALA A 91 1.27 -29.60 -19.96
CA ALA A 91 -0.04 -30.18 -19.70
C ALA A 91 -0.03 -31.71 -19.80
N SER A 92 0.51 -32.26 -20.90
CA SER A 92 0.65 -33.73 -21.07
C SER A 92 1.58 -34.35 -20.02
N ALA A 93 2.65 -33.62 -19.62
CA ALA A 93 3.53 -34.09 -18.56
C ALA A 93 2.82 -34.10 -17.19
N ALA A 94 1.96 -33.11 -16.90
CA ALA A 94 1.16 -33.06 -15.66
C ALA A 94 0.09 -34.15 -15.61
N GLU A 95 -0.46 -34.58 -16.74
CA GLU A 95 -1.37 -35.74 -16.80
C GLU A 95 -0.64 -37.04 -16.43
N ALA A 96 0.60 -37.18 -16.90
CA ALA A 96 1.43 -38.37 -16.61
C ALA A 96 2.01 -38.33 -15.17
N LEU A 97 2.34 -37.13 -14.65
CA LEU A 97 2.99 -36.91 -13.35
C LEU A 97 2.25 -35.80 -12.57
N PRO A 98 1.01 -36.03 -12.12
CA PRO A 98 0.17 -34.97 -11.54
C PRO A 98 0.67 -34.45 -10.17
N GLY A 99 1.56 -35.19 -9.50
CA GLY A 99 2.18 -34.82 -8.24
C GLY A 99 3.58 -34.17 -8.36
N ASP A 100 4.10 -33.99 -9.56
CA ASP A 100 5.44 -33.42 -9.73
C ASP A 100 5.41 -31.90 -9.55
N GLU A 101 6.08 -31.43 -8.49
CA GLU A 101 6.12 -30.01 -8.08
C GLU A 101 6.73 -29.11 -9.17
N TRP A 102 7.76 -29.60 -9.89
CA TRP A 102 8.42 -28.82 -10.91
C TRP A 102 7.50 -28.60 -12.12
N ILE A 103 6.82 -29.66 -12.60
CA ILE A 103 5.91 -29.59 -13.77
C ILE A 103 4.74 -28.65 -13.49
N VAL A 104 4.09 -28.81 -12.33
CA VAL A 104 2.95 -27.94 -11.95
C VAL A 104 3.42 -26.51 -11.79
N GLY A 105 4.52 -26.26 -11.10
CA GLY A 105 5.10 -24.93 -10.92
C GLY A 105 5.40 -24.25 -12.25
N GLN A 106 6.08 -24.93 -13.19
CA GLN A 106 6.37 -24.36 -14.51
C GLN A 106 5.09 -24.05 -15.31
N ARG A 107 4.09 -24.91 -15.22
CA ARG A 107 2.81 -24.68 -15.90
C ARG A 107 2.13 -23.41 -15.39
N ILE A 108 2.07 -23.22 -14.07
CA ILE A 108 1.53 -22.00 -13.47
C ILE A 108 2.36 -20.77 -13.87
N ARG A 109 3.68 -20.83 -13.78
CA ARG A 109 4.57 -19.73 -14.20
C ARG A 109 4.23 -19.23 -15.61
N TYR A 110 4.24 -20.12 -16.61
CA TYR A 110 4.02 -19.70 -17.99
C TYR A 110 2.57 -19.31 -18.30
N LEU A 111 1.60 -19.77 -17.52
CA LEU A 111 0.21 -19.26 -17.58
C LEU A 111 0.13 -17.84 -17.00
N VAL A 112 0.76 -17.57 -15.87
CA VAL A 112 0.83 -16.24 -15.26
C VAL A 112 1.59 -15.26 -16.17
N GLU A 113 2.75 -15.63 -16.69
CA GLU A 113 3.50 -14.82 -17.67
C GLU A 113 2.67 -14.49 -18.93
N HIS A 114 1.75 -15.35 -19.30
CA HIS A 114 0.84 -15.15 -20.44
C HIS A 114 -0.47 -14.47 -20.09
N GLN A 115 -0.62 -14.04 -18.84
CA GLN A 115 -1.85 -13.43 -18.29
C GLN A 115 -3.10 -14.34 -18.42
N ALA A 116 -2.90 -15.66 -18.56
CA ALA A 116 -3.96 -16.66 -18.62
C ALA A 116 -4.39 -17.10 -17.19
N TYR A 117 -4.82 -16.13 -16.38
CA TYR A 117 -5.09 -16.33 -14.95
C TYR A 117 -6.18 -17.35 -14.68
N ASP A 118 -7.27 -17.34 -15.44
CA ASP A 118 -8.35 -18.33 -15.30
C ASP A 118 -7.84 -19.75 -15.55
N ALA A 119 -6.98 -19.93 -16.56
CA ALA A 119 -6.36 -21.24 -16.83
C ALA A 119 -5.43 -21.66 -15.68
N ALA A 120 -4.67 -20.74 -15.10
CA ALA A 120 -3.83 -21.00 -13.94
C ALA A 120 -4.67 -21.46 -12.75
N LEU A 121 -5.76 -20.77 -12.43
CA LEU A 121 -6.71 -21.13 -11.36
C LEU A 121 -7.37 -22.49 -11.61
N HIS A 122 -7.73 -22.80 -12.86
CA HIS A 122 -8.26 -24.11 -13.22
C HIS A 122 -7.25 -25.24 -12.99
N VAL A 123 -5.98 -25.03 -13.34
CA VAL A 123 -4.88 -25.99 -13.07
C VAL A 123 -4.77 -26.25 -11.56
N MET A 124 -4.90 -25.23 -10.74
CA MET A 124 -4.80 -25.36 -9.28
C MET A 124 -5.90 -26.21 -8.67
N ALA A 125 -7.12 -26.20 -9.22
CA ALA A 125 -8.23 -27.04 -8.76
C ALA A 125 -7.92 -28.55 -8.86
N SER A 126 -6.96 -28.95 -9.72
CA SER A 126 -6.53 -30.32 -9.93
C SER A 126 -5.11 -30.64 -9.47
N CYS A 127 -4.47 -29.72 -8.73
CA CYS A 127 -3.11 -29.92 -8.23
C CYS A 127 -3.00 -31.15 -7.30
N ARG A 128 -1.96 -31.97 -7.48
CA ARG A 128 -1.67 -33.19 -6.72
C ARG A 128 -0.26 -33.21 -6.11
N ALA A 129 0.46 -32.08 -6.17
CA ALA A 129 1.73 -31.90 -5.49
C ALA A 129 1.54 -31.82 -3.95
N THR A 130 2.59 -31.51 -3.20
CA THR A 130 2.43 -31.28 -1.76
C THR A 130 1.41 -30.17 -1.51
N LEU A 131 0.60 -30.32 -0.45
CA LEU A 131 -0.53 -29.45 -0.18
C LEU A 131 -0.11 -27.97 -0.11
N TRP A 132 0.89 -27.66 0.72
CA TRP A 132 1.36 -26.29 0.87
C TRP A 132 1.90 -25.69 -0.45
N TRP A 133 2.50 -26.54 -1.33
CA TRP A 133 2.98 -26.06 -2.62
C TRP A 133 1.83 -25.76 -3.59
N CYS A 134 0.81 -26.61 -3.62
CA CYS A 134 -0.42 -26.32 -4.35
C CYS A 134 -1.07 -25.00 -3.88
N GLU A 135 -1.15 -24.79 -2.57
CA GLU A 135 -1.68 -23.55 -2.01
C GLU A 135 -0.81 -22.33 -2.37
N ALA A 136 0.50 -22.45 -2.29
CA ALA A 136 1.41 -21.37 -2.69
C ALA A 136 1.27 -20.99 -4.17
N LEU A 137 1.19 -21.98 -5.06
CA LEU A 137 0.91 -21.75 -6.48
C LEU A 137 -0.48 -21.16 -6.73
N GLY A 138 -1.49 -21.59 -5.96
CA GLY A 138 -2.84 -21.01 -5.98
C GLY A 138 -2.85 -19.56 -5.52
N GLY A 139 -2.08 -19.24 -4.48
CA GLY A 139 -1.87 -17.87 -4.00
C GLY A 139 -1.24 -16.97 -5.06
N LEU A 140 -0.20 -17.45 -5.77
CA LEU A 140 0.41 -16.76 -6.91
C LEU A 140 -0.60 -16.48 -8.02
N ALA A 141 -1.38 -17.49 -8.43
CA ALA A 141 -2.37 -17.35 -9.49
C ALA A 141 -3.48 -16.35 -9.14
N ARG A 142 -3.97 -16.39 -7.88
CA ARG A 142 -4.98 -15.44 -7.37
C ARG A 142 -4.43 -14.03 -7.27
N HIS A 143 -3.21 -13.87 -6.75
CA HIS A 143 -2.57 -12.56 -6.67
C HIS A 143 -2.42 -11.94 -8.06
N ALA A 144 -1.89 -12.71 -9.03
CA ALA A 144 -1.74 -12.27 -10.41
C ALA A 144 -3.08 -11.95 -11.11
N ALA A 145 -4.18 -12.57 -10.67
CA ALA A 145 -5.54 -12.26 -11.13
C ALA A 145 -6.19 -11.06 -10.40
N GLY A 146 -5.50 -10.41 -9.45
CA GLY A 146 -6.04 -9.31 -8.66
C GLY A 146 -6.99 -9.73 -7.52
N ASP A 147 -7.17 -11.04 -7.27
CA ASP A 147 -7.94 -11.56 -6.12
C ASP A 147 -7.05 -11.57 -4.87
N PHE A 148 -6.75 -10.41 -4.32
CA PHE A 148 -5.85 -10.26 -3.17
C PHE A 148 -6.42 -10.88 -1.88
N ALA A 149 -7.74 -10.86 -1.69
CA ALA A 149 -8.38 -11.49 -0.54
C ALA A 149 -8.28 -13.01 -0.59
N GLY A 150 -8.55 -13.60 -1.76
CA GLY A 150 -8.37 -15.02 -2.00
C GLY A 150 -6.91 -15.44 -1.93
N ALA A 151 -5.98 -14.63 -2.46
CA ALA A 151 -4.54 -14.85 -2.36
C ALA A 151 -4.07 -14.87 -0.90
N ASP A 152 -4.52 -13.91 -0.10
CA ASP A 152 -4.16 -13.77 1.30
C ASP A 152 -4.57 -15.00 2.13
N SER A 153 -5.81 -15.45 1.96
CA SER A 153 -6.31 -16.68 2.60
C SER A 153 -5.58 -17.94 2.13
N THR A 154 -5.24 -18.02 0.84
CA THR A 154 -4.56 -19.18 0.26
C THR A 154 -3.09 -19.23 0.71
N PHE A 155 -2.37 -18.10 0.75
CA PHE A 155 -1.02 -18.04 1.30
C PHE A 155 -0.99 -18.32 2.81
N ALA A 156 -2.01 -17.86 3.57
CA ALA A 156 -2.12 -18.20 4.99
C ALA A 156 -2.28 -19.71 5.21
N ALA A 157 -3.01 -20.41 4.34
CA ALA A 157 -3.11 -21.87 4.35
C ALA A 157 -1.75 -22.51 4.02
N ALA A 158 -1.09 -22.07 2.94
CA ALA A 158 0.23 -22.57 2.57
C ALA A 158 1.26 -22.45 3.70
N LEU A 159 1.33 -21.28 4.35
CA LEU A 159 2.25 -21.06 5.48
C LEU A 159 1.94 -21.94 6.70
N ARG A 160 0.67 -22.23 6.97
CA ARG A 160 0.26 -23.13 8.07
C ARG A 160 0.70 -24.58 7.82
N ASP A 161 0.59 -25.04 6.57
CA ASP A 161 0.87 -26.42 6.19
C ASP A 161 2.33 -26.66 5.78
N MET A 162 3.13 -25.58 5.71
CA MET A 162 4.56 -25.58 5.40
C MET A 162 5.39 -26.14 6.56
N PRO A 163 6.46 -26.93 6.30
CA PRO A 163 7.45 -27.24 7.32
C PRO A 163 8.04 -25.97 7.95
N GLU A 164 8.37 -26.02 9.24
CA GLU A 164 8.77 -24.83 10.00
C GLU A 164 9.99 -24.13 9.39
N ASP A 165 11.00 -24.86 8.97
CA ASP A 165 12.20 -24.31 8.36
C ASP A 165 11.94 -23.64 7.00
N GLU A 166 10.98 -24.18 6.22
CA GLU A 166 10.53 -23.58 4.97
C GLU A 166 9.70 -22.33 5.25
N ARG A 167 8.76 -22.38 6.20
CA ARG A 167 7.96 -21.23 6.60
C ARG A 167 8.84 -20.07 7.05
N CYS A 168 9.87 -20.32 7.86
CA CYS A 168 10.82 -19.30 8.27
C CYS A 168 11.56 -18.64 7.11
N ARG A 169 11.88 -19.38 6.05
CA ARG A 169 12.45 -18.82 4.81
C ARG A 169 11.45 -17.98 4.02
N TRP A 170 10.19 -18.39 3.96
CA TRP A 170 9.17 -17.68 3.22
C TRP A 170 8.70 -16.40 3.91
N THR A 171 8.62 -16.40 5.24
CA THR A 171 8.27 -15.22 6.04
C THR A 171 9.43 -14.24 6.22
N ASP A 172 10.65 -14.58 5.78
CA ASP A 172 11.82 -13.72 5.88
C ASP A 172 11.71 -12.50 4.95
N ILE A 173 11.62 -11.30 5.53
CA ILE A 173 11.56 -10.01 4.85
C ILE A 173 12.90 -9.25 4.85
N SER A 174 14.00 -9.91 5.22
CA SER A 174 15.33 -9.26 5.35
C SER A 174 15.79 -8.54 4.08
N LEU A 175 15.41 -9.03 2.90
CA LEU A 175 15.73 -8.41 1.61
C LEU A 175 15.00 -7.07 1.39
N LEU A 176 13.89 -6.82 2.09
CA LEU A 176 13.06 -5.61 1.96
C LEU A 176 13.45 -4.52 2.97
N LEU A 177 14.15 -4.90 4.04
CA LEU A 177 14.44 -4.00 5.15
C LEU A 177 15.73 -3.21 4.95
N GLU A 178 15.75 -1.98 5.49
CA GLU A 178 16.87 -1.06 5.44
C GLU A 178 17.23 -0.53 6.84
N GLY A 179 18.39 0.06 6.98
CA GLY A 179 18.80 0.84 8.14
C GLY A 179 18.77 0.07 9.47
N ALA A 180 18.18 0.67 10.49
CA ALA A 180 18.12 0.10 11.83
C ALA A 180 17.08 -1.04 11.91
N LEU A 181 15.99 -0.99 11.15
CA LEU A 181 15.02 -2.09 11.08
C LEU A 181 15.66 -3.38 10.57
N ALA A 182 16.51 -3.32 9.54
CA ALA A 182 17.26 -4.48 9.05
C ALA A 182 18.21 -5.04 10.11
N LYS A 183 18.92 -4.17 10.86
CA LYS A 183 19.82 -4.59 11.94
C LYS A 183 19.06 -5.25 13.10
N ARG A 184 17.86 -4.73 13.44
CA ARG A 184 17.02 -5.28 14.49
C ARG A 184 16.45 -6.65 14.07
N TYR A 185 15.94 -6.76 12.86
CA TYR A 185 15.37 -7.99 12.31
C TYR A 185 16.37 -9.16 12.27
N LYS A 186 17.61 -8.89 11.90
CA LYS A 186 18.69 -9.91 11.84
C LYS A 186 18.99 -10.58 13.18
N ARG A 187 18.65 -9.94 14.31
CA ARG A 187 18.88 -10.46 15.66
C ARG A 187 17.76 -11.35 16.19
N LEU A 188 16.63 -11.39 15.46
CA LEU A 188 15.45 -12.15 15.85
C LEU A 188 15.56 -13.60 15.38
N ASP A 189 15.02 -14.50 16.19
CA ASP A 189 14.71 -15.87 15.79
C ASP A 189 13.49 -15.92 14.85
N CYS A 190 13.10 -17.11 14.42
CA CYS A 190 11.99 -17.27 13.48
C CYS A 190 10.68 -16.68 14.01
N ALA A 191 10.30 -16.96 15.24
CA ALA A 191 9.06 -16.47 15.84
C ALA A 191 9.06 -14.94 16.00
N GLY A 192 10.19 -14.37 16.43
CA GLY A 192 10.37 -12.92 16.50
C GLY A 192 10.30 -12.25 15.13
N ARG A 193 10.83 -12.91 14.09
CA ARG A 193 10.72 -12.42 12.69
C ARG A 193 9.30 -12.46 12.18
N GLU A 194 8.52 -13.49 12.48
CA GLU A 194 7.10 -13.57 12.12
C GLU A 194 6.29 -12.42 12.76
N THR A 195 6.50 -12.15 14.05
CA THR A 195 5.86 -11.02 14.76
C THR A 195 6.25 -9.68 14.16
N PHE A 196 7.53 -9.50 13.85
CA PHE A 196 8.02 -8.28 13.19
C PHE A 196 7.42 -8.12 11.79
N ALA A 197 7.36 -9.20 11.01
CA ALA A 197 6.79 -9.21 9.67
C ALA A 197 5.29 -8.92 9.68
N ALA A 198 4.51 -9.42 10.66
CA ALA A 198 3.09 -9.10 10.79
C ALA A 198 2.87 -7.59 10.94
N ARG A 199 3.65 -6.93 11.82
CA ARG A 199 3.61 -5.47 11.98
C ARG A 199 4.05 -4.74 10.69
N TRP A 200 5.08 -5.24 10.02
CA TRP A 200 5.55 -4.70 8.75
C TRP A 200 4.44 -4.72 7.70
N TRP A 201 3.77 -5.87 7.50
CA TRP A 201 2.70 -6.02 6.52
C TRP A 201 1.49 -5.15 6.82
N TRP A 202 1.15 -4.96 8.10
CA TRP A 202 0.12 -4.01 8.49
C TRP A 202 0.44 -2.60 8.00
N LEU A 203 1.63 -2.10 8.30
CA LEU A 203 2.02 -0.72 8.01
C LEU A 203 2.34 -0.46 6.53
N THR A 204 2.79 -1.48 5.79
CA THR A 204 3.12 -1.38 4.36
C THR A 204 1.92 -1.63 3.44
N ARG A 205 0.77 -2.02 3.96
CA ARG A 205 -0.44 -2.25 3.15
C ARG A 205 -0.79 -0.98 2.37
N PRO A 206 -0.87 -1.02 1.02
CA PRO A 206 -1.13 0.17 0.20
C PRO A 206 -2.46 0.83 0.52
N LEU A 207 -3.55 0.06 0.50
CA LEU A 207 -4.91 0.51 0.79
C LEU A 207 -5.61 -0.42 1.78
N TYR A 208 -6.17 0.13 2.84
CA TYR A 208 -7.03 -0.63 3.76
C TYR A 208 -8.43 -0.88 3.18
N SER A 209 -8.85 -0.10 2.18
CA SER A 209 -10.14 -0.26 1.50
C SER A 209 -10.25 -1.51 0.64
N LEU A 210 -9.14 -2.08 0.19
CA LEU A 210 -9.14 -3.32 -0.58
C LEU A 210 -9.23 -4.54 0.35
N GLY A 211 -9.86 -5.61 -0.13
CA GLY A 211 -9.84 -6.90 0.56
C GLY A 211 -8.45 -7.55 0.49
N GLY A 212 -7.98 -8.15 1.60
CA GLY A 212 -6.66 -8.73 1.70
C GLY A 212 -5.54 -7.68 1.85
N ASN A 213 -4.30 -8.15 1.94
CA ASN A 213 -3.10 -7.31 1.97
C ASN A 213 -2.27 -7.59 0.71
N ASP A 214 -2.52 -6.82 -0.34
CA ASP A 214 -1.89 -6.99 -1.65
C ASP A 214 -0.35 -6.89 -1.61
N ARG A 215 0.22 -6.05 -0.74
CA ARG A 215 1.68 -5.99 -0.58
C ARG A 215 2.26 -7.25 0.05
N ARG A 216 1.55 -7.86 0.99
CA ARG A 216 1.93 -9.14 1.60
C ARG A 216 1.79 -10.29 0.60
N THR A 217 0.67 -10.36 -0.10
CA THR A 217 0.44 -11.41 -1.11
C THR A 217 1.41 -11.29 -2.28
N GLU A 218 1.82 -10.08 -2.67
CA GLU A 218 2.89 -9.86 -3.64
C GLU A 218 4.22 -10.46 -3.16
N HIS A 219 4.60 -10.27 -1.91
CA HIS A 219 5.82 -10.87 -1.37
C HIS A 219 5.79 -12.40 -1.49
N TYR A 220 4.70 -13.03 -1.09
CA TYR A 220 4.59 -14.49 -1.18
C TYR A 220 4.49 -14.98 -2.63
N ALA A 221 3.84 -14.24 -3.51
CA ALA A 221 3.82 -14.52 -4.95
C ALA A 221 5.25 -14.47 -5.53
N ARG A 222 6.06 -13.48 -5.17
CA ARG A 222 7.47 -13.39 -5.56
C ARG A 222 8.32 -14.54 -5.01
N ARG A 223 8.08 -14.96 -3.75
CA ARG A 223 8.73 -16.15 -3.17
C ARG A 223 8.34 -17.42 -3.91
N THR A 224 7.05 -17.57 -4.24
CA THR A 224 6.58 -18.71 -5.06
C THR A 224 7.24 -18.73 -6.42
N PHE A 225 7.28 -17.57 -7.09
CA PHE A 225 7.91 -17.44 -8.41
C PHE A 225 9.43 -17.74 -8.35
N ALA A 226 10.13 -17.24 -7.35
CA ALA A 226 11.53 -17.52 -7.13
C ALA A 226 11.79 -19.02 -6.96
N ARG A 227 10.97 -19.73 -6.14
CA ARG A 227 11.08 -21.18 -5.98
C ARG A 227 10.80 -21.95 -7.28
N ILE A 228 9.84 -21.52 -8.11
CA ILE A 228 9.61 -22.14 -9.43
C ILE A 228 10.85 -22.05 -10.31
N GLU A 229 11.65 -20.99 -10.17
CA GLU A 229 12.83 -20.77 -11.00
C GLU A 229 14.10 -21.48 -10.50
N GLU A 230 14.14 -21.98 -9.27
CA GLU A 230 15.37 -22.56 -8.67
C GLU A 230 16.02 -23.65 -9.53
N ASP A 231 15.24 -24.54 -10.14
CA ASP A 231 15.71 -25.65 -10.95
C ASP A 231 15.46 -25.45 -12.45
N THR A 232 15.49 -24.21 -12.95
CA THR A 232 15.16 -23.91 -14.35
C THR A 232 16.28 -23.18 -15.09
N ARG A 233 16.18 -23.16 -16.40
CA ARG A 233 16.93 -22.21 -17.23
C ARG A 233 16.19 -20.89 -17.22
N THR A 234 16.82 -19.84 -16.70
CA THR A 234 16.21 -18.51 -16.66
C THR A 234 16.25 -17.84 -18.03
N THR A 235 15.39 -16.85 -18.23
CA THR A 235 15.40 -16.04 -19.46
C THR A 235 16.71 -15.27 -19.62
N PHE A 236 17.36 -14.87 -18.53
CA PHE A 236 18.70 -14.27 -18.56
C PHE A 236 19.79 -15.20 -19.12
N GLY A 237 19.51 -16.51 -19.24
CA GLY A 237 20.52 -17.49 -19.61
C GLY A 237 21.47 -17.84 -18.47
N LEU A 238 21.29 -17.28 -17.30
CA LEU A 238 22.06 -17.52 -16.09
C LEU A 238 21.48 -18.69 -15.29
N TYR A 239 22.34 -19.39 -14.54
CA TYR A 239 21.90 -20.32 -13.52
C TYR A 239 21.31 -19.54 -12.34
N TRP A 240 20.26 -20.08 -11.73
CA TRP A 240 19.63 -19.51 -10.56
C TRP A 240 20.65 -19.39 -9.41
N ALA A 241 20.64 -18.24 -8.73
CA ALA A 241 21.46 -17.96 -7.57
C ALA A 241 20.82 -16.82 -6.74
N ASP A 242 21.49 -16.43 -5.65
CA ASP A 242 21.00 -15.44 -4.70
C ASP A 242 20.68 -14.08 -5.33
N ASP A 243 21.42 -13.67 -6.36
CA ASP A 243 21.20 -12.42 -7.08
C ASP A 243 19.88 -12.41 -7.86
N LEU A 244 19.50 -13.50 -8.50
CA LEU A 244 18.22 -13.63 -9.20
C LEU A 244 17.06 -13.69 -8.20
N ARG A 245 17.26 -14.38 -7.06
CA ARG A 245 16.27 -14.38 -5.96
C ARG A 245 16.11 -13.00 -5.36
N ASP A 246 17.20 -12.26 -5.10
CA ASP A 246 17.17 -10.88 -4.58
C ASP A 246 16.39 -9.97 -5.56
N LEU A 247 16.67 -10.05 -6.86
CA LEU A 247 15.96 -9.30 -7.89
C LEU A 247 14.45 -9.57 -7.85
N VAL A 248 14.04 -10.84 -7.93
CA VAL A 248 12.62 -11.22 -7.96
C VAL A 248 11.91 -10.82 -6.66
N VAL A 249 12.51 -11.06 -5.50
CA VAL A 249 11.86 -10.76 -4.21
C VAL A 249 11.72 -9.26 -3.97
N ARG A 250 12.68 -8.44 -4.44
CA ARG A 250 12.62 -6.99 -4.26
C ARG A 250 11.74 -6.27 -5.28
N TYR A 251 11.83 -6.65 -6.54
CA TYR A 251 11.24 -5.90 -7.66
C TYR A 251 10.10 -6.63 -8.37
N GLY A 252 9.96 -7.94 -8.18
CA GLY A 252 8.99 -8.79 -8.85
C GLY A 252 9.58 -9.54 -10.04
N TRP A 253 8.76 -10.30 -10.71
CA TRP A 253 9.13 -10.98 -11.95
C TRP A 253 8.92 -10.05 -13.14
N ALA A 254 9.74 -10.25 -14.19
CA ALA A 254 9.65 -9.44 -15.40
C ALA A 254 8.32 -9.66 -16.13
N THR A 255 7.67 -8.59 -16.52
CA THR A 255 6.43 -8.58 -17.33
C THR A 255 6.72 -8.67 -18.83
N TYR A 256 7.88 -8.19 -19.26
CA TYR A 256 8.40 -8.36 -20.61
C TYR A 256 9.93 -8.38 -20.61
N TRP A 257 10.52 -8.72 -21.75
CA TRP A 257 11.95 -8.93 -21.90
C TRP A 257 12.47 -8.28 -23.16
N THR A 258 13.68 -7.76 -23.09
CA THR A 258 14.38 -7.18 -24.25
C THR A 258 15.82 -7.69 -24.31
N ARG A 259 16.44 -7.52 -25.47
CA ARG A 259 17.88 -7.75 -25.63
C ARG A 259 18.57 -6.49 -26.14
N GLU A 260 19.76 -6.25 -25.67
CA GLU A 260 20.66 -5.22 -26.18
C GLU A 260 21.69 -5.87 -27.10
N PRO A 261 21.90 -5.35 -28.32
CA PRO A 261 22.97 -5.83 -29.18
C PRO A 261 24.33 -5.55 -28.52
N PRO A 262 25.37 -6.35 -28.85
CA PRO A 262 26.73 -6.08 -28.39
C PRO A 262 27.18 -4.68 -28.81
N THR A 263 27.80 -3.95 -27.88
CA THR A 263 28.27 -2.56 -28.12
C THR A 263 29.46 -2.46 -29.08
N SER A 264 30.03 -3.56 -29.51
CA SER A 264 31.20 -3.59 -30.43
C SER A 264 31.21 -4.87 -31.27
N ASP A 265 31.33 -4.71 -32.57
CA ASP A 265 31.51 -5.82 -33.52
C ASP A 265 32.84 -6.58 -33.32
N LEU A 266 33.79 -6.01 -32.58
CA LEU A 266 35.11 -6.57 -32.33
C LEU A 266 35.14 -7.55 -31.14
N VAL A 267 34.13 -7.50 -30.27
CA VAL A 267 34.01 -8.43 -29.15
C VAL A 267 32.75 -9.24 -29.36
N ARG A 268 32.88 -10.55 -29.63
CA ARG A 268 31.76 -11.52 -29.62
C ARG A 268 31.24 -11.67 -28.18
N SER A 269 30.62 -10.64 -27.63
CA SER A 269 29.88 -10.74 -26.38
C SER A 269 28.46 -11.23 -26.68
N GLU A 270 27.95 -12.13 -25.84
CA GLU A 270 26.52 -12.49 -25.91
C GLU A 270 25.65 -11.25 -25.70
N PRO A 271 24.51 -11.14 -26.41
CA PRO A 271 23.57 -10.04 -26.20
C PRO A 271 23.16 -9.99 -24.73
N ARG A 272 23.14 -8.81 -24.16
CA ARG A 272 22.62 -8.62 -22.80
C ARG A 272 21.11 -8.73 -22.81
N ILE A 273 20.56 -9.51 -21.88
CA ILE A 273 19.12 -9.68 -21.70
C ILE A 273 18.69 -8.88 -20.47
N SER A 274 17.69 -8.06 -20.65
CA SER A 274 17.04 -7.27 -19.59
C SER A 274 15.61 -7.75 -19.39
N GLY A 275 15.26 -8.02 -18.12
CA GLY A 275 13.89 -8.20 -17.69
C GLY A 275 13.35 -6.85 -17.21
N HIS A 276 12.10 -6.57 -17.49
CA HIS A 276 11.42 -5.34 -17.12
C HIS A 276 10.31 -5.67 -16.12
N GLU A 277 10.52 -5.28 -14.88
CA GLU A 277 9.58 -5.45 -13.80
C GLU A 277 8.40 -4.47 -13.94
N PRO A 278 7.26 -4.72 -13.26
CA PRO A 278 6.11 -3.82 -13.30
C PRO A 278 6.46 -2.39 -12.88
N SER A 279 5.98 -1.41 -13.65
CA SER A 279 6.20 0.02 -13.41
C SER A 279 4.92 0.81 -13.73
N PRO A 280 4.63 1.93 -13.04
CA PRO A 280 5.39 2.53 -11.95
C PRO A 280 5.28 1.74 -10.64
N SER A 281 6.34 1.77 -9.84
CA SER A 281 6.40 1.12 -8.55
C SER A 281 6.63 2.13 -7.42
N PHE A 282 6.06 1.84 -6.24
CA PHE A 282 6.05 2.76 -5.09
C PHE A 282 6.66 2.08 -3.87
N ARG A 283 7.14 2.90 -2.93
CA ARG A 283 7.54 2.45 -1.61
C ARG A 283 6.37 2.61 -0.64
N PHE A 284 5.98 1.53 0.03
CA PHE A 284 4.93 1.57 1.05
C PHE A 284 5.47 1.39 2.48
N ALA A 285 6.76 1.17 2.63
CA ALA A 285 7.40 1.00 3.93
C ALA A 285 7.34 2.29 4.76
N PRO A 286 6.98 2.19 6.06
CA PRO A 286 7.02 3.32 6.97
C PRO A 286 8.47 3.68 7.32
N SER A 287 8.65 4.89 7.89
CA SER A 287 9.88 5.23 8.60
C SER A 287 10.08 4.34 9.84
N GLU A 288 11.28 4.31 10.39
CA GLU A 288 11.56 3.59 11.65
C GLU A 288 10.70 4.11 12.81
N GLY A 289 10.53 5.45 12.90
CA GLY A 289 9.71 6.07 13.94
C GLY A 289 8.24 5.66 13.86
N ALA A 290 7.67 5.60 12.65
CA ALA A 290 6.29 5.14 12.44
C ALA A 290 6.14 3.64 12.67
N PHE A 291 7.16 2.84 12.37
CA PHE A 291 7.16 1.42 12.71
C PHE A 291 7.09 1.20 14.24
N ASP A 292 7.79 2.01 15.02
CA ASP A 292 7.83 1.87 16.48
C ASP A 292 6.60 2.48 17.17
N ASN A 293 6.14 3.64 16.71
CA ASN A 293 4.97 4.35 17.23
C ASN A 293 4.03 4.79 16.09
N PRO A 294 3.20 3.89 15.55
CA PRO A 294 2.29 4.22 14.45
C PRO A 294 1.26 5.29 14.80
N GLY A 295 0.78 5.33 16.05
CA GLY A 295 -0.17 6.35 16.50
C GLY A 295 0.38 7.77 16.57
N GLY A 296 1.71 7.93 16.59
CA GLY A 296 2.39 9.24 16.55
C GLY A 296 3.01 9.57 15.21
N ALA A 297 2.78 8.74 14.18
CA ALA A 297 3.39 8.90 12.87
C ALA A 297 2.84 10.11 12.10
N LYS A 298 3.68 10.70 11.26
CA LYS A 298 3.36 11.84 10.40
C LYS A 298 3.11 11.40 8.95
N PRO A 299 2.45 12.22 8.11
CA PRO A 299 2.28 11.89 6.68
C PRO A 299 3.59 11.56 5.96
N ASP A 300 4.67 12.28 6.24
CA ASP A 300 5.99 12.09 5.61
C ASP A 300 6.67 10.76 6.00
N ASP A 301 6.16 10.05 7.01
CA ASP A 301 6.67 8.74 7.41
C ASP A 301 6.37 7.63 6.38
N TRP A 302 5.46 7.88 5.44
CA TRP A 302 5.16 7.01 4.29
C TRP A 302 5.51 7.70 2.96
N ALA A 303 6.78 8.06 2.76
CA ALA A 303 7.26 8.62 1.51
C ALA A 303 7.18 7.58 0.37
N LEU A 304 6.24 7.77 -0.57
CA LEU A 304 5.98 6.87 -1.69
C LEU A 304 7.08 6.92 -2.77
N ASP A 305 7.72 8.07 -2.91
CA ASP A 305 8.71 8.36 -3.96
C ASP A 305 10.15 8.17 -3.46
N SER A 306 10.55 6.92 -3.23
CA SER A 306 11.95 6.61 -2.93
C SER A 306 12.53 5.70 -4.02
N ARG A 307 13.28 6.28 -4.96
CA ARG A 307 13.88 5.57 -6.10
C ARG A 307 14.74 4.38 -5.69
N HIS A 308 15.52 4.53 -4.61
CA HIS A 308 16.49 3.54 -4.17
C HIS A 308 15.97 2.63 -3.03
N ALA A 309 14.67 2.65 -2.76
CA ALA A 309 14.11 1.79 -1.72
C ALA A 309 14.23 0.31 -2.10
N ARG A 310 14.58 -0.52 -1.12
CA ARG A 310 14.63 -1.97 -1.30
C ARG A 310 13.25 -2.60 -1.40
N ASP A 311 12.24 -1.99 -0.79
CA ASP A 311 10.85 -2.42 -0.84
C ASP A 311 10.09 -1.62 -1.91
N ARG A 312 9.84 -2.24 -3.06
CA ARG A 312 9.07 -1.62 -4.15
C ARG A 312 7.96 -2.55 -4.63
N TYR A 313 6.80 -1.95 -4.85
CA TYR A 313 5.61 -2.63 -5.34
C TYR A 313 4.87 -1.76 -6.36
N ALA A 314 4.44 -2.38 -7.46
CA ALA A 314 3.64 -1.77 -8.52
C ALA A 314 2.22 -2.35 -8.50
N PRO A 315 1.27 -1.77 -7.76
CA PRO A 315 -0.11 -2.24 -7.77
C PRO A 315 -0.73 -2.03 -9.15
N GLU A 316 -1.35 -3.04 -9.74
CA GLU A 316 -2.02 -2.93 -11.04
C GLU A 316 -3.13 -1.86 -11.07
N TYR A 317 -3.74 -1.60 -9.92
CA TYR A 317 -4.79 -0.60 -9.77
C TYR A 317 -4.28 0.84 -9.61
N ALA A 318 -2.95 1.08 -9.61
CA ALA A 318 -2.37 2.40 -9.39
C ALA A 318 -1.21 2.70 -10.34
N ARG A 319 -1.49 3.37 -11.43
CA ARG A 319 -0.47 4.01 -12.30
C ARG A 319 0.05 5.32 -11.71
N ALA A 320 -0.76 5.99 -10.90
CA ALA A 320 -0.36 7.11 -10.07
C ALA A 320 -0.80 6.86 -8.63
N PHE A 321 0.08 7.16 -7.67
CA PHE A 321 -0.19 7.07 -6.26
C PHE A 321 0.32 8.35 -5.60
N VAL A 322 -0.60 9.25 -5.22
CA VAL A 322 -0.30 10.62 -4.82
C VAL A 322 -0.82 10.95 -3.41
N PRO A 323 -0.27 11.96 -2.73
CA PRO A 323 -0.84 12.47 -1.50
C PRO A 323 -2.25 13.02 -1.71
N LEU A 324 -3.17 12.77 -0.77
CA LEU A 324 -4.54 13.28 -0.77
C LEU A 324 -4.65 14.52 0.11
N ASP A 325 -5.00 15.66 -0.49
CA ASP A 325 -5.38 16.85 0.27
C ASP A 325 -6.70 16.59 1.01
N HIS A 326 -6.74 16.91 2.30
CA HIS A 326 -7.88 16.58 3.16
C HIS A 326 -7.90 17.42 4.43
N GLN A 327 -8.97 17.30 5.18
CA GLN A 327 -8.98 17.55 6.62
C GLN A 327 -9.55 16.35 7.36
N ALA A 328 -9.14 16.16 8.62
CA ALA A 328 -9.76 15.21 9.52
C ALA A 328 -9.88 15.82 10.93
N ALA A 329 -10.92 15.43 11.65
CA ALA A 329 -11.17 15.85 13.03
C ALA A 329 -11.70 14.67 13.86
N VAL A 330 -11.27 14.59 15.11
CA VAL A 330 -11.66 13.56 16.07
C VAL A 330 -12.59 14.14 17.11
N PHE A 331 -13.72 13.49 17.29
CA PHE A 331 -14.74 13.79 18.29
C PHE A 331 -14.95 12.59 19.21
N ARG A 332 -15.44 12.81 20.43
CA ARG A 332 -15.67 11.74 21.41
C ARG A 332 -17.14 11.42 21.59
N ARG A 333 -17.42 10.15 21.83
CA ARG A 333 -18.73 9.61 22.22
C ARG A 333 -18.48 8.51 23.25
N ASP A 334 -18.49 8.89 24.52
CA ASP A 334 -18.11 8.01 25.63
C ASP A 334 -16.72 7.37 25.40
N ASP A 335 -16.63 6.04 25.34
CA ASP A 335 -15.39 5.29 25.09
C ASP A 335 -15.03 5.20 23.60
N SER A 336 -15.84 5.79 22.71
CA SER A 336 -15.63 5.76 21.26
C SER A 336 -15.20 7.12 20.72
N CYS A 337 -14.37 7.09 19.70
CA CYS A 337 -13.99 8.24 18.90
C CYS A 337 -14.73 8.22 17.57
N VAL A 338 -15.33 9.36 17.21
CA VAL A 338 -15.90 9.62 15.89
C VAL A 338 -14.88 10.42 15.10
N VAL A 339 -14.36 9.84 14.06
CA VAL A 339 -13.42 10.51 13.15
C VAL A 339 -14.16 10.94 11.90
N VAL A 340 -14.13 12.22 11.63
CA VAL A 340 -14.66 12.81 10.39
C VAL A 340 -13.47 13.18 9.52
N ALA A 341 -13.45 12.71 8.27
CA ALA A 341 -12.45 13.12 7.29
C ALA A 341 -13.15 13.55 6.00
N ALA A 342 -12.68 14.64 5.42
CA ALA A 342 -13.23 15.18 4.17
C ALA A 342 -12.12 15.47 3.17
N TYR A 343 -12.39 15.21 1.87
CA TYR A 343 -11.51 15.49 0.76
C TYR A 343 -12.29 16.06 -0.43
N ASP A 344 -11.57 16.69 -1.35
CA ASP A 344 -12.12 17.23 -2.59
C ASP A 344 -11.11 17.02 -3.73
N LEU A 345 -11.49 16.28 -4.75
CA LEU A 345 -10.67 15.99 -5.93
C LEU A 345 -11.09 16.80 -7.18
N SER A 346 -12.10 17.68 -7.06
CA SER A 346 -12.64 18.43 -8.19
C SER A 346 -11.62 19.32 -8.92
N HIS A 347 -10.52 19.64 -8.26
CA HIS A 347 -9.42 20.44 -8.81
C HIS A 347 -8.14 19.65 -9.08
N ASP A 348 -8.16 18.33 -8.86
CA ASP A 348 -7.02 17.47 -9.12
C ASP A 348 -7.05 16.98 -10.58
N THR A 349 -6.04 17.36 -11.36
CA THR A 349 -5.95 17.03 -12.79
C THR A 349 -5.68 15.55 -13.07
N LEU A 350 -5.29 14.78 -12.08
CA LEU A 350 -5.07 13.34 -12.20
C LEU A 350 -6.39 12.55 -12.14
N PHE A 351 -7.45 13.14 -11.58
CA PHE A 351 -8.74 12.49 -11.42
C PHE A 351 -9.75 13.13 -12.36
N THR A 352 -9.90 12.56 -13.54
CA THR A 352 -10.83 13.04 -14.59
C THR A 352 -12.04 12.13 -14.75
N ASP A 353 -11.99 10.92 -14.16
CA ASP A 353 -13.08 9.94 -14.23
C ASP A 353 -14.29 10.36 -13.38
N ASP A 354 -15.48 9.98 -13.84
CA ASP A 354 -16.75 10.36 -13.20
C ASP A 354 -16.96 9.68 -11.83
N SER A 355 -16.24 8.60 -11.50
CA SER A 355 -16.46 7.87 -10.27
C SER A 355 -15.18 7.59 -9.49
N VAL A 356 -15.22 7.92 -8.20
CA VAL A 356 -14.17 7.66 -7.24
C VAL A 356 -14.70 6.79 -6.10
N ALA A 357 -13.96 5.74 -5.76
CA ALA A 357 -14.21 4.97 -4.55
C ALA A 357 -13.42 5.59 -3.39
N GLY A 358 -14.11 6.19 -2.43
CA GLY A 358 -13.57 6.78 -1.22
C GLY A 358 -13.60 5.83 -0.04
N ALA A 359 -12.62 5.91 0.86
CA ALA A 359 -12.65 5.20 2.12
C ALA A 359 -11.90 5.96 3.22
N LEU A 360 -12.42 5.89 4.43
CA LEU A 360 -11.74 6.28 5.66
C LEU A 360 -11.53 5.03 6.50
N ALA A 361 -10.30 4.69 6.78
CA ALA A 361 -9.92 3.56 7.61
C ALA A 361 -9.17 4.02 8.86
N LEU A 362 -9.50 3.41 10.01
CA LEU A 362 -8.81 3.56 11.28
C LEU A 362 -8.26 2.19 11.67
N ALA A 363 -6.96 2.01 11.55
CA ALA A 363 -6.30 0.74 11.79
C ALA A 363 -5.49 0.80 13.10
N ALA A 364 -5.91 0.07 14.12
CA ALA A 364 -5.15 -0.09 15.36
C ALA A 364 -4.04 -1.15 15.20
N ASP A 365 -4.32 -2.19 14.43
CA ASP A 365 -3.41 -3.25 14.01
C ASP A 365 -3.88 -3.86 12.68
N GLU A 366 -3.29 -4.97 12.23
CA GLU A 366 -3.64 -5.62 10.96
C GLU A 366 -5.09 -6.15 10.95
N GLN A 367 -5.62 -6.55 12.08
CA GLN A 367 -6.93 -7.22 12.23
C GLN A 367 -8.02 -6.23 12.63
N THR A 368 -7.66 -5.22 13.42
CA THR A 368 -8.59 -4.24 13.99
C THR A 368 -8.64 -3.00 13.11
N VAL A 369 -9.45 -3.06 12.06
CA VAL A 369 -9.65 -1.95 11.11
C VAL A 369 -11.12 -1.60 11.05
N ALA A 370 -11.47 -0.39 11.54
CA ALA A 370 -12.78 0.21 11.33
C ALA A 370 -12.75 1.01 10.03
N ILE A 371 -13.73 0.82 9.14
CA ILE A 371 -13.71 1.44 7.81
C ILE A 371 -15.11 1.87 7.35
N ALA A 372 -15.20 3.10 6.88
CA ALA A 372 -16.31 3.60 6.08
C ALA A 372 -15.89 3.69 4.60
N ARG A 373 -16.82 3.36 3.71
CA ARG A 373 -16.62 3.44 2.26
C ARG A 373 -17.73 4.28 1.63
N ASP A 374 -17.36 5.01 0.62
CA ASP A 374 -18.27 5.75 -0.25
C ASP A 374 -17.86 5.55 -1.70
N SER A 375 -18.83 5.60 -2.59
CA SER A 375 -18.61 5.61 -4.03
C SER A 375 -19.50 6.69 -4.66
N GLY A 376 -18.95 7.51 -5.51
CA GLY A 376 -19.72 8.56 -6.13
C GLY A 376 -18.93 9.39 -7.11
N LEU A 377 -19.56 10.47 -7.58
CA LEU A 377 -18.94 11.37 -8.52
C LEU A 377 -17.78 12.12 -7.89
N ILE A 378 -16.81 12.47 -8.72
CA ILE A 378 -15.60 13.21 -8.37
C ILE A 378 -15.89 14.63 -7.88
N TYR A 379 -17.04 15.19 -8.27
CA TYR A 379 -17.35 16.60 -8.06
C TYR A 379 -17.80 16.90 -6.62
N GLY A 380 -17.16 17.88 -6.04
CA GLY A 380 -17.47 18.42 -4.71
C GLY A 380 -16.81 17.65 -3.56
N THR A 381 -16.95 18.23 -2.38
CA THR A 381 -16.40 17.68 -1.17
C THR A 381 -17.09 16.39 -0.75
N ARG A 382 -16.29 15.41 -0.35
CA ARG A 382 -16.74 14.15 0.25
C ARG A 382 -16.34 14.10 1.71
N ALA A 383 -17.28 13.81 2.59
CA ALA A 383 -17.02 13.61 4.00
C ALA A 383 -17.40 12.17 4.42
N LEU A 384 -16.48 11.51 5.07
CA LEU A 384 -16.61 10.15 5.61
C LEU A 384 -16.51 10.20 7.13
N THR A 385 -17.26 9.32 7.78
CA THR A 385 -17.26 9.22 9.23
C THR A 385 -17.07 7.78 9.67
N VAL A 386 -16.17 7.55 10.62
CA VAL A 386 -15.92 6.25 11.24
C VAL A 386 -15.97 6.39 12.74
N THR A 387 -16.65 5.45 13.40
CA THR A 387 -16.64 5.33 14.86
C THR A 387 -15.81 4.10 15.24
N ALA A 388 -14.88 4.27 16.16
CA ALA A 388 -14.01 3.22 16.68
C ALA A 388 -13.70 3.48 18.17
N PRO A 389 -13.25 2.48 18.95
CA PRO A 389 -12.74 2.72 20.30
C PRO A 389 -11.64 3.78 20.30
N CYS A 390 -11.64 4.66 21.32
CA CYS A 390 -10.62 5.69 21.48
C CYS A 390 -9.29 5.05 21.91
N GLN A 391 -8.45 4.72 20.94
CA GLN A 391 -7.09 4.20 21.11
C GLN A 391 -6.21 4.75 19.98
N PRO A 392 -4.86 4.73 20.11
CA PRO A 392 -3.98 5.13 19.02
C PRO A 392 -4.23 4.25 17.78
N PHE A 393 -4.35 4.88 16.60
CA PHE A 393 -4.54 4.20 15.31
C PHE A 393 -3.82 4.92 14.19
N VAL A 394 -3.63 4.20 13.09
CA VAL A 394 -3.25 4.77 11.80
C VAL A 394 -4.53 5.15 11.06
N LEU A 395 -4.69 6.43 10.77
CA LEU A 395 -5.71 6.94 9.86
C LEU A 395 -5.21 6.75 8.43
N SER A 396 -6.06 6.21 7.56
CA SER A 396 -5.85 6.18 6.11
C SER A 396 -7.11 6.67 5.42
N LEU A 397 -7.03 7.84 4.80
CA LEU A 397 -8.06 8.36 3.92
C LEU A 397 -7.64 8.07 2.49
N GLU A 398 -8.49 7.38 1.73
CA GLU A 398 -8.15 6.77 0.45
C GLU A 398 -9.19 7.16 -0.59
N ALA A 399 -8.72 7.54 -1.77
CA ALA A 399 -9.54 7.82 -2.94
C ALA A 399 -8.95 7.08 -4.14
N ARG A 400 -9.76 6.30 -4.84
CA ARG A 400 -9.34 5.50 -5.98
C ARG A 400 -10.25 5.72 -7.18
N ALA A 401 -9.68 6.06 -8.34
CA ALA A 401 -10.32 6.10 -9.64
C ALA A 401 -10.01 4.78 -10.40
N PRO A 402 -10.93 3.79 -10.38
CA PRO A 402 -10.63 2.45 -10.87
C PRO A 402 -10.34 2.37 -12.37
N ARG A 403 -10.97 3.21 -13.19
CA ARG A 403 -10.78 3.22 -14.65
C ARG A 403 -9.46 3.83 -15.06
N GLU A 404 -9.02 4.86 -14.34
CA GLU A 404 -7.78 5.58 -14.61
C GLU A 404 -6.57 4.93 -13.95
N HIS A 405 -6.81 3.98 -13.03
CA HIS A 405 -5.77 3.39 -12.17
C HIS A 405 -5.02 4.47 -11.38
N HIS A 406 -5.74 5.47 -10.85
CA HIS A 406 -5.18 6.52 -10.01
C HIS A 406 -5.63 6.35 -8.56
N VAL A 407 -4.71 6.61 -7.63
CA VAL A 407 -4.94 6.56 -6.18
C VAL A 407 -4.39 7.82 -5.54
N ALA A 408 -5.18 8.42 -4.65
CA ALA A 408 -4.71 9.42 -3.72
C ALA A 408 -4.91 8.92 -2.28
N ARG A 409 -3.94 9.16 -1.39
CA ARG A 409 -3.99 8.69 -0.02
C ARG A 409 -3.38 9.70 0.94
N ALA A 410 -4.06 9.91 2.09
CA ALA A 410 -3.46 10.49 3.28
C ALA A 410 -3.31 9.40 4.34
N ARG A 411 -2.13 9.30 4.98
CA ARG A 411 -1.86 8.31 6.02
C ARG A 411 -0.98 8.90 7.11
N TYR A 412 -1.43 8.78 8.36
CA TYR A 412 -0.69 9.22 9.55
C TYR A 412 -1.28 8.61 10.82
N GLY A 413 -0.56 8.73 11.91
CA GLY A 413 -1.01 8.30 13.22
C GLY A 413 -1.92 9.32 13.88
N VAL A 414 -2.90 8.83 14.62
CA VAL A 414 -3.76 9.63 15.50
C VAL A 414 -3.64 9.07 16.91
N ALA A 415 -3.03 9.85 17.79
CA ALA A 415 -2.90 9.50 19.19
C ALA A 415 -4.17 9.98 19.93
N THR A 416 -5.12 9.08 20.15
CA THR A 416 -6.26 9.35 21.00
C THR A 416 -5.97 8.84 22.41
N ALA A 417 -6.34 9.60 23.43
CA ALA A 417 -6.28 9.18 24.81
C ALA A 417 -7.69 8.86 25.34
N ALA A 418 -7.79 8.03 26.35
CA ALA A 418 -9.04 7.84 27.08
C ALA A 418 -9.50 9.16 27.69
N ALA A 419 -10.83 9.37 27.75
CA ALA A 419 -11.41 10.56 28.37
C ALA A 419 -11.01 10.67 29.85
N SER A 420 -10.65 11.87 30.28
CA SER A 420 -10.51 12.16 31.70
C SER A 420 -11.81 12.75 32.21
N PRO A 421 -12.59 12.07 33.04
CA PRO A 421 -13.91 12.54 33.47
C PRO A 421 -13.83 13.79 34.35
N GLU A 422 -12.67 14.14 34.88
CA GLU A 422 -12.45 15.25 35.79
C GLU A 422 -11.88 16.51 35.14
N GLN A 423 -11.51 16.44 33.86
CA GLN A 423 -10.89 17.55 33.14
C GLN A 423 -11.75 18.03 31.99
N VAL A 424 -11.73 19.33 31.76
CA VAL A 424 -12.30 19.91 30.54
C VAL A 424 -11.39 19.56 29.37
N GLU A 425 -11.97 19.03 28.30
CA GLU A 425 -11.25 18.72 27.07
C GLU A 425 -11.95 19.37 25.87
N ILE A 426 -11.20 19.57 24.80
CA ILE A 426 -11.68 20.10 23.52
C ILE A 426 -11.35 19.14 22.37
N SER A 427 -12.30 18.97 21.44
CA SER A 427 -12.10 18.18 20.23
C SER A 427 -11.11 18.84 19.28
N ASP A 428 -10.77 18.15 18.19
CA ASP A 428 -10.20 18.78 17.01
C ASP A 428 -11.17 19.82 16.41
N LEU A 429 -10.60 20.75 15.63
CA LEU A 429 -11.37 21.75 14.89
C LEU A 429 -11.77 21.20 13.52
N LEU A 430 -13.06 21.25 13.17
CA LEU A 430 -13.58 20.92 11.84
C LEU A 430 -13.95 22.22 11.12
N LEU A 431 -13.36 22.43 9.94
CA LEU A 431 -13.64 23.59 9.10
C LEU A 431 -14.80 23.28 8.16
N PHE A 432 -15.73 24.24 8.01
CA PHE A 432 -16.89 24.03 7.15
C PHE A 432 -17.35 25.33 6.46
N ASP A 433 -18.09 25.17 5.36
CA ASP A 433 -18.75 26.28 4.67
C ASP A 433 -20.02 26.68 5.44
N PRO A 434 -20.04 27.87 6.08
CA PRO A 434 -21.12 28.23 6.98
C PRO A 434 -22.41 28.63 6.23
N PRO A 435 -23.57 28.04 6.57
CA PRO A 435 -24.86 28.54 6.11
C PRO A 435 -25.18 29.90 6.78
N ASP A 436 -26.28 30.55 6.36
CA ASP A 436 -26.72 31.82 6.97
C ASP A 436 -27.08 31.65 8.45
N SER A 437 -27.62 30.49 8.83
CA SER A 437 -27.85 30.13 10.24
C SER A 437 -27.10 28.84 10.57
N VAL A 438 -26.12 28.95 11.45
CA VAL A 438 -25.29 27.82 11.89
C VAL A 438 -25.98 27.11 13.05
N ARG A 439 -25.99 25.79 13.05
CA ARG A 439 -26.41 24.93 14.16
C ARG A 439 -25.18 24.34 14.82
N ASP A 440 -25.17 24.36 16.15
CA ASP A 440 -24.14 23.68 16.93
C ASP A 440 -24.41 22.18 17.01
N ASP A 441 -24.25 21.49 15.87
CA ASP A 441 -24.49 20.06 15.74
C ASP A 441 -23.53 19.48 14.71
N LEU A 442 -22.75 18.48 15.12
CA LEU A 442 -21.77 17.80 14.27
C LEU A 442 -22.42 17.22 12.99
N SER A 443 -23.61 16.63 13.11
CA SER A 443 -24.30 16.01 11.97
C SER A 443 -24.74 17.05 10.92
N ALA A 444 -25.01 18.29 11.33
CA ALA A 444 -25.34 19.40 10.44
C ALA A 444 -24.08 19.99 9.74
N VAL A 445 -22.92 19.87 10.38
CA VAL A 445 -21.65 20.45 9.89
C VAL A 445 -20.94 19.50 8.93
N ILE A 446 -20.97 18.18 9.17
CA ILE A 446 -20.27 17.18 8.34
C ILE A 446 -20.54 17.33 6.83
N PRO A 447 -21.78 17.48 6.34
CA PRO A 447 -22.05 17.61 4.91
C PRO A 447 -21.48 18.89 4.27
N ARG A 448 -21.07 19.83 5.08
CA ARG A 448 -20.51 21.13 4.68
C ARG A 448 -19.02 21.27 4.99
N ALA A 449 -18.39 20.22 5.50
CA ALA A 449 -16.98 20.22 5.82
C ALA A 449 -16.15 20.53 4.56
N TYR A 450 -15.13 21.37 4.67
CA TYR A 450 -14.19 21.57 3.57
C TYR A 450 -13.38 20.30 3.31
N GLY A 451 -13.14 19.99 2.05
CA GLY A 451 -12.32 18.85 1.62
C GLY A 451 -10.82 19.06 1.79
N THR A 452 -10.40 20.23 2.24
CA THR A 452 -8.99 20.59 2.39
C THR A 452 -8.82 21.69 3.42
N THR A 453 -7.61 21.84 3.96
CA THR A 453 -7.23 23.02 4.76
C THR A 453 -6.57 24.12 3.90
N ARG A 454 -6.49 23.93 2.57
CA ARG A 454 -6.08 24.95 1.61
C ARG A 454 -7.33 25.63 1.05
N LEU A 455 -7.57 26.84 1.46
CA LEU A 455 -8.80 27.57 1.17
C LEU A 455 -8.54 28.67 0.13
N ALA A 456 -9.29 28.65 -0.97
CA ALA A 456 -9.23 29.71 -1.98
C ALA A 456 -10.00 30.94 -1.46
N THR A 457 -9.29 31.91 -0.90
CA THR A 457 -9.78 33.21 -0.39
C THR A 457 -11.21 33.16 0.19
N PRO A 458 -11.45 32.37 1.25
CA PRO A 458 -12.77 32.27 1.82
C PRO A 458 -13.12 33.60 2.49
N ARG A 459 -14.31 34.14 2.20
CA ARG A 459 -14.80 35.34 2.93
C ARG A 459 -15.23 34.98 4.33
N ARG A 460 -15.94 33.86 4.49
CA ARG A 460 -16.44 33.35 5.76
C ARG A 460 -15.99 31.93 5.95
N LEU A 461 -15.50 31.60 7.13
CA LEU A 461 -15.07 30.27 7.51
C LEU A 461 -15.82 29.83 8.77
N GLY A 462 -16.51 28.71 8.70
CA GLY A 462 -17.07 28.04 9.86
C GLY A 462 -16.00 27.19 10.55
N VAL A 463 -15.92 27.30 11.86
CA VAL A 463 -15.08 26.47 12.74
C VAL A 463 -15.97 25.78 13.74
N PHE A 464 -15.97 24.47 13.78
CA PHE A 464 -16.75 23.63 14.70
C PHE A 464 -15.83 22.87 15.64
N TRP A 465 -16.23 22.75 16.90
CA TRP A 465 -15.57 21.94 17.92
C TRP A 465 -16.57 21.49 18.99
N GLU A 466 -16.15 20.56 19.83
CA GLU A 466 -16.92 20.10 20.99
C GLU A 466 -16.09 20.25 22.26
N LEU A 467 -16.76 20.60 23.35
CA LEU A 467 -16.19 20.61 24.69
C LEU A 467 -16.73 19.41 25.46
N TYR A 468 -15.86 18.76 26.21
CA TYR A 468 -16.19 17.63 27.06
C TYR A 468 -15.94 18.00 28.52
N GLY A 469 -16.84 17.61 29.42
CA GLY A 469 -16.69 17.89 30.84
C GLY A 469 -16.74 19.36 31.24
N ALA A 470 -17.14 20.26 30.32
CA ALA A 470 -17.11 21.70 30.52
C ALA A 470 -18.11 22.20 31.62
N ARG A 471 -19.15 21.42 31.90
CA ARG A 471 -20.13 21.72 32.94
C ARG A 471 -20.55 20.43 33.63
N GLN A 472 -20.18 20.36 34.93
CA GLN A 472 -20.60 19.25 35.79
C GLN A 472 -21.64 19.76 36.79
N GLY A 473 -22.81 19.13 36.83
CA GLY A 473 -23.86 19.42 37.79
C GLY A 473 -24.51 20.81 37.63
N SER A 474 -24.72 21.52 38.76
CA SER A 474 -25.36 22.83 38.83
C SER A 474 -24.39 24.01 38.70
N ASP A 475 -23.15 23.79 38.26
CA ASP A 475 -22.19 24.89 38.12
C ASP A 475 -22.67 25.89 37.07
N SER A 476 -22.76 27.15 37.47
CA SER A 476 -23.24 28.27 36.65
C SER A 476 -22.13 29.27 36.32
N THR A 477 -20.86 28.88 36.51
CA THR A 477 -19.75 29.79 36.26
C THR A 477 -19.38 29.78 34.77
N PRO A 478 -19.36 30.95 34.09
CA PRO A 478 -18.99 31.04 32.69
C PRO A 478 -17.53 30.64 32.44
N ALA A 479 -17.27 29.97 31.31
CA ALA A 479 -15.94 29.76 30.78
C ALA A 479 -15.53 30.92 29.86
N THR A 480 -14.25 31.29 29.86
CA THR A 480 -13.71 32.24 28.89
C THR A 480 -13.26 31.50 27.63
N MET A 481 -13.88 31.86 26.53
CA MET A 481 -13.57 31.33 25.19
C MET A 481 -12.70 32.33 24.43
N ALA A 482 -11.75 31.83 23.63
CA ALA A 482 -10.97 32.66 22.72
C ALA A 482 -10.74 31.95 21.40
N LEU A 483 -10.93 32.65 20.28
CA LEU A 483 -10.51 32.19 18.96
C LEU A 483 -9.49 33.18 18.41
N THR A 484 -8.36 32.67 17.94
CA THR A 484 -7.32 33.47 17.29
C THR A 484 -6.95 32.86 15.92
N VAL A 485 -6.72 33.75 14.94
CA VAL A 485 -6.16 33.38 13.64
C VAL A 485 -4.85 34.15 13.49
N THR A 486 -3.74 33.41 13.50
CA THR A 486 -2.38 33.98 13.50
C THR A 486 -1.62 33.55 12.28
N ARG A 487 -0.98 34.49 11.57
CA ARG A 487 -0.15 34.17 10.40
C ARG A 487 1.15 33.48 10.82
N GLU A 488 1.45 32.32 10.22
CA GLU A 488 2.73 31.64 10.40
C GLU A 488 3.84 32.26 9.54
N GLY A 489 5.10 32.17 10.02
CA GLY A 489 6.28 32.61 9.26
C GLY A 489 6.56 34.11 9.28
N GLY A 490 5.86 34.89 10.14
CA GLY A 490 6.04 36.34 10.25
C GLY A 490 7.11 36.84 11.23
N GLY A 491 7.87 35.97 11.88
CA GLY A 491 8.57 36.33 13.12
C GLY A 491 10.09 36.21 13.14
N GLY A 492 10.81 36.36 12.03
CA GLY A 492 12.27 36.54 12.07
C GLY A 492 12.64 37.82 12.87
N TRP A 493 13.78 37.81 13.61
CA TRP A 493 14.23 38.97 14.38
C TRP A 493 14.34 40.26 13.53
N LEU A 494 14.73 40.13 12.26
CA LEU A 494 14.77 41.22 11.29
C LEU A 494 13.39 41.85 11.05
N ARG A 495 12.33 41.07 11.02
CA ARG A 495 10.98 41.58 10.81
C ARG A 495 10.40 42.22 12.07
N ARG A 496 10.73 41.72 13.26
CA ARG A 496 10.40 42.39 14.53
C ARG A 496 11.11 43.75 14.61
N ALA A 497 12.36 43.83 14.18
CA ALA A 497 13.09 45.08 14.07
C ALA A 497 12.47 46.03 13.02
N ALA A 498 12.03 45.52 11.87
CA ALA A 498 11.37 46.33 10.84
C ALA A 498 9.97 46.81 11.27
N GLN A 499 9.23 46.03 12.06
CA GLN A 499 7.98 46.45 12.65
C GLN A 499 8.15 47.54 13.70
N SER A 500 9.20 47.44 14.53
CA SER A 500 9.53 48.51 15.52
C SER A 500 9.98 49.81 14.84
N LEU A 501 10.45 49.75 13.62
CA LEU A 501 10.84 50.89 12.80
C LEU A 501 9.71 51.41 11.88
N GLY A 502 8.47 50.84 11.97
CA GLY A 502 7.33 51.25 11.16
C GLY A 502 7.45 50.91 9.65
N LEU A 503 8.43 50.07 9.26
CA LEU A 503 8.70 49.72 7.87
C LEU A 503 7.79 48.58 7.37
N VAL A 504 7.14 47.83 8.25
CA VAL A 504 6.21 46.73 7.94
C VAL A 504 4.96 46.90 8.75
N GLY A 505 3.80 46.93 8.11
CA GLY A 505 2.51 47.04 8.76
C GLY A 505 2.22 45.91 9.76
N PRO A 506 1.40 46.12 10.76
CA PRO A 506 1.01 45.09 11.73
C PRO A 506 0.32 43.93 11.00
N HIS A 507 0.65 42.69 11.37
CA HIS A 507 -0.13 41.55 10.94
C HIS A 507 -1.55 41.69 11.48
N ARG A 508 -2.56 41.67 10.63
CA ARG A 508 -3.93 41.56 11.06
C ARG A 508 -4.14 40.13 11.55
N ASN A 509 -4.14 39.95 12.87
CA ASN A 509 -4.55 38.72 13.51
C ASN A 509 -6.02 38.92 13.88
N VAL A 510 -6.86 37.92 13.60
CA VAL A 510 -8.22 37.89 14.14
C VAL A 510 -8.12 37.37 15.56
N ARG A 511 -8.69 38.09 16.51
CA ARG A 511 -8.84 37.65 17.92
C ARG A 511 -10.24 37.97 18.40
N LEU A 512 -10.94 36.94 18.81
CA LEU A 512 -12.26 37.02 19.44
C LEU A 512 -12.14 36.44 20.84
N GLU A 513 -12.74 37.10 21.83
CA GLU A 513 -12.75 36.63 23.21
C GLU A 513 -14.12 36.92 23.79
N TRP A 514 -14.75 35.94 24.45
CA TRP A 514 -16.08 36.08 25.06
C TRP A 514 -16.22 35.16 26.26
N GLN A 515 -17.22 35.45 27.09
CA GLN A 515 -17.61 34.59 28.19
C GLN A 515 -18.92 33.89 27.85
N GLU A 516 -18.98 32.62 28.15
CA GLU A 516 -20.13 31.79 27.84
C GLU A 516 -20.33 30.70 28.90
N LEU A 517 -21.59 30.45 29.24
CA LEU A 517 -21.96 29.32 30.06
C LEU A 517 -22.22 28.13 29.15
N PRO A 518 -21.34 27.08 29.14
CA PRO A 518 -21.57 25.89 28.34
C PRO A 518 -22.92 25.23 28.67
N PRO A 519 -23.65 24.67 27.69
CA PRO A 519 -24.86 23.92 27.95
C PRO A 519 -24.60 22.75 28.90
N PRO A 520 -25.62 22.36 29.69
CA PRO A 520 -25.49 21.18 30.54
C PRO A 520 -25.38 19.92 29.71
N GLY A 521 -24.50 19.01 30.13
CA GLY A 521 -24.32 17.72 29.48
C GLY A 521 -22.85 17.33 29.29
N PRO A 522 -22.60 16.10 28.90
CA PRO A 522 -21.23 15.59 28.72
C PRO A 522 -20.53 16.21 27.50
N ILE A 523 -21.31 16.69 26.51
CA ILE A 523 -20.81 17.25 25.25
C ILE A 523 -21.46 18.61 25.02
N ALA A 524 -20.66 19.65 24.81
CA ALA A 524 -21.12 20.98 24.46
C ALA A 524 -20.58 21.35 23.06
N PRO A 525 -21.34 21.08 21.96
CA PRO A 525 -20.94 21.44 20.62
C PRO A 525 -20.96 22.96 20.42
N ARG A 526 -20.04 23.48 19.62
CA ARG A 526 -19.89 24.91 19.32
C ARG A 526 -19.49 25.11 17.89
N SER A 527 -20.00 26.18 17.30
CA SER A 527 -19.58 26.66 16.01
C SER A 527 -19.42 28.17 16.00
N LEU A 528 -18.44 28.65 15.27
CA LEU A 528 -18.21 30.09 15.10
C LEU A 528 -17.89 30.36 13.62
N VAL A 529 -18.43 31.49 13.12
CA VAL A 529 -18.11 31.96 11.76
C VAL A 529 -17.12 33.11 11.87
N VAL A 530 -15.99 32.95 11.20
CA VAL A 530 -14.91 33.95 11.17
C VAL A 530 -14.87 34.59 9.80
N ASP A 531 -14.80 35.92 9.74
CA ASP A 531 -14.55 36.67 8.51
C ASP A 531 -13.05 36.71 8.25
N LEU A 532 -12.64 36.16 7.11
CA LEU A 532 -11.25 36.07 6.66
C LEU A 532 -10.98 36.96 5.45
N SER A 533 -11.93 37.79 5.01
CA SER A 533 -11.83 38.59 3.77
C SER A 533 -10.61 39.54 3.75
N ASP A 534 -10.16 39.98 4.90
CA ASP A 534 -9.01 40.87 5.05
C ASP A 534 -7.64 40.15 5.13
N LEU A 535 -7.62 38.81 5.13
CA LEU A 535 -6.37 38.06 5.25
C LEU A 535 -5.69 37.89 3.90
N ALA A 536 -4.41 38.21 3.83
CA ALA A 536 -3.61 37.98 2.64
C ALA A 536 -3.28 36.48 2.46
N PRO A 537 -3.01 35.99 1.24
CA PRO A 537 -2.55 34.64 1.01
C PRO A 537 -1.35 34.26 1.90
N GLY A 538 -1.35 33.05 2.45
CA GLY A 538 -0.32 32.58 3.37
C GLY A 538 -0.79 31.48 4.30
N ARG A 539 0.10 30.99 5.15
CA ARG A 539 -0.21 30.00 6.17
C ARG A 539 -0.67 30.69 7.46
N TYR A 540 -1.70 30.12 8.08
CA TYR A 540 -2.30 30.61 9.30
C TYR A 540 -2.58 29.46 10.26
N LEU A 541 -2.49 29.75 11.56
CA LEU A 541 -2.91 28.87 12.65
C LEU A 541 -4.20 29.40 13.24
N ILE A 542 -5.25 28.60 13.20
CA ILE A 542 -6.49 28.82 13.98
C ILE A 542 -6.30 28.12 15.32
N GLU A 543 -6.47 28.86 16.42
CA GLU A 543 -6.45 28.31 17.77
C GLU A 543 -7.76 28.67 18.46
N VAL A 544 -8.45 27.68 19.00
CA VAL A 544 -9.57 27.84 19.94
C VAL A 544 -9.08 27.47 21.32
N GLY A 545 -9.20 28.39 22.27
CA GLY A 545 -8.83 28.20 23.67
C GLY A 545 -10.04 28.33 24.57
N VAL A 546 -10.13 27.48 25.57
CA VAL A 546 -11.16 27.51 26.60
C VAL A 546 -10.50 27.52 27.97
N ALA A 547 -10.79 28.55 28.75
CA ALA A 547 -10.38 28.64 30.13
C ALA A 547 -11.65 28.45 31.02
N PRO A 548 -11.84 27.26 31.59
CA PRO A 548 -12.93 27.00 32.50
C PRO A 548 -12.76 27.84 33.79
N ALA A 549 -13.81 28.02 34.58
CA ALA A 549 -13.72 28.71 35.84
C ALA A 549 -12.80 28.02 36.85
N VAL A 550 -12.71 26.72 36.77
CA VAL A 550 -11.82 25.86 37.57
C VAL A 550 -11.11 24.87 36.64
N GLY A 551 -9.78 24.77 36.74
CA GLY A 551 -8.96 23.90 35.93
C GLY A 551 -8.05 24.64 34.94
N ASP A 552 -7.30 23.89 34.16
CA ASP A 552 -6.34 24.43 33.21
C ASP A 552 -7.02 24.85 31.89
N ARG A 553 -6.41 25.82 31.22
CA ARG A 553 -6.83 26.22 29.87
C ARG A 553 -6.52 25.08 28.88
N VAL A 554 -7.53 24.70 28.10
CA VAL A 554 -7.40 23.75 26.99
C VAL A 554 -7.42 24.46 25.64
N THR A 555 -6.72 23.92 24.66
CA THR A 555 -6.62 24.52 23.32
C THR A 555 -6.69 23.46 22.22
N ALA A 556 -7.38 23.78 21.13
CA ALA A 556 -7.36 23.04 19.87
C ALA A 556 -6.81 23.94 18.76
N ARG A 557 -6.10 23.34 17.81
CA ARG A 557 -5.38 24.04 16.75
C ARG A 557 -5.63 23.43 15.39
N ARG A 558 -5.72 24.31 14.37
CA ARG A 558 -5.81 23.88 12.97
C ARG A 558 -4.99 24.81 12.10
N GLU A 559 -4.06 24.23 11.34
CA GLU A 559 -3.34 24.96 10.29
C GLU A 559 -4.20 25.09 9.04
N ILE A 560 -4.21 26.27 8.44
CA ILE A 560 -4.85 26.55 7.16
C ILE A 560 -3.88 27.29 6.22
N THR A 561 -4.08 27.12 4.94
CA THR A 561 -3.39 27.89 3.91
C THR A 561 -4.42 28.65 3.10
N ILE A 562 -4.35 29.98 3.10
CA ILE A 562 -5.15 30.83 2.23
C ILE A 562 -4.39 30.97 0.90
N THR A 563 -5.03 30.57 -0.21
CA THR A 563 -4.52 30.71 -1.57
C THR A 563 -5.25 31.86 -2.27
N ARG A 564 -4.72 32.28 -3.43
CA ARG A 564 -5.37 33.32 -4.26
C ARG A 564 -6.53 32.76 -5.06
#